data_85efb9ed50a37fed10030b70657ebf67
#
_entry.id   85efb9ed50a37fed10030b70657ebf67
#
_cell.length_a   1.000
_cell.length_b   1.000
_cell.length_c   1.000
_cell.angle_alpha   90.00
_cell.angle_beta   90.00
_cell.angle_gamma   90.00
#
_symmetry.space_group_name_H-M   'P 1'
#
loop_
_entity.id
_entity.type
_entity.pdbx_description
1 polymer ?
#
loop_
_entity_poly.entity_id
_entity_poly.type
_entity_poly.pdbx_seq_one_letter_code
_entity_poly.pdbx_strand_id
1 'polypeptide(L)'
;MQDKLFHMFIREALTSDISQMQTVRNAVKENVLSDPALVPDKDYEIYMTVRGKGWVCIIEDEVVGFAFADLKDNNVWALFIKPEYEGKGIGKQLHNIMLDWYFDQTRDTIWLGTAFNTRAETFYRMQGWREAGTHGPKEVKFEMRFEEWDRIRN
;
A
#
# COMPACT_ATOMS: atom_id res chain seq x y z
N MET A 1 10.40 -1.14 -29.16
CA MET A 1 9.33 -0.69 -28.26
C MET A 1 9.91 -0.33 -26.91
N GLN A 2 9.62 0.84 -26.41
CA GLN A 2 10.13 1.23 -25.09
C GLN A 2 9.32 0.54 -23.98
N ASP A 3 10.03 0.16 -22.93
CA ASP A 3 9.41 -0.33 -21.72
C ASP A 3 8.71 0.83 -21.02
N LYS A 4 7.43 0.67 -20.69
CA LYS A 4 6.66 1.70 -19.97
C LYS A 4 7.29 2.04 -18.62
N LEU A 5 7.96 1.08 -17.97
CA LEU A 5 8.63 1.32 -16.69
C LEU A 5 9.77 2.33 -16.78
N PHE A 6 10.29 2.61 -17.98
CA PHE A 6 11.35 3.57 -18.17
C PHE A 6 10.96 4.99 -17.74
N HIS A 7 9.66 5.31 -17.78
CA HIS A 7 9.13 6.62 -17.39
C HIS A 7 8.41 6.58 -16.03
N MET A 8 8.72 5.59 -15.21
CA MET A 8 8.08 5.42 -13.91
C MET A 8 8.69 6.36 -12.87
N PHE A 9 7.86 6.99 -12.05
CA PHE A 9 8.31 7.67 -10.85
C PHE A 9 7.27 7.58 -9.74
N ILE A 10 7.74 7.76 -8.49
CA ILE A 10 6.89 7.75 -7.31
C ILE A 10 6.98 9.12 -6.64
N ARG A 11 5.85 9.66 -6.25
CA ARG A 11 5.77 10.92 -5.49
C ARG A 11 4.69 10.83 -4.41
N GLU A 12 4.66 11.81 -3.53
CA GLU A 12 3.57 11.91 -2.56
C GLU A 12 2.24 12.09 -3.30
N ALA A 13 1.19 11.45 -2.75
CA ALA A 13 -0.16 11.56 -3.29
C ALA A 13 -0.73 12.96 -3.00
N LEU A 14 -1.49 13.47 -3.95
CA LEU A 14 -2.20 14.74 -3.85
C LEU A 14 -3.70 14.47 -3.89
N THR A 15 -4.52 15.41 -3.39
CA THR A 15 -5.97 15.26 -3.43
C THR A 15 -6.48 15.12 -4.88
N SER A 16 -5.80 15.72 -5.84
CA SER A 16 -6.13 15.57 -7.26
C SER A 16 -5.91 14.15 -7.79
N ASP A 17 -5.19 13.30 -7.06
CA ASP A 17 -4.97 11.89 -7.45
C ASP A 17 -6.08 10.96 -7.01
N ILE A 18 -6.99 11.41 -6.13
CA ILE A 18 -7.99 10.52 -5.50
C ILE A 18 -8.83 9.78 -6.53
N SER A 19 -9.29 10.47 -7.58
CA SER A 19 -10.09 9.84 -8.63
C SER A 19 -9.35 8.65 -9.27
N GLN A 20 -8.06 8.83 -9.60
CA GLN A 20 -7.27 7.75 -10.19
C GLN A 20 -6.94 6.65 -9.18
N MET A 21 -6.72 6.99 -7.91
CA MET A 21 -6.52 5.97 -6.85
C MET A 21 -7.77 5.11 -6.68
N GLN A 22 -8.95 5.71 -6.75
CA GLN A 22 -10.21 4.94 -6.74
C GLN A 22 -10.27 3.98 -7.93
N THR A 23 -9.86 4.42 -9.11
CA THR A 23 -9.80 3.57 -10.30
C THR A 23 -8.88 2.37 -10.07
N VAL A 24 -7.70 2.58 -9.50
CA VAL A 24 -6.77 1.50 -9.15
C VAL A 24 -7.42 0.54 -8.15
N ARG A 25 -8.02 1.09 -7.08
CA ARG A 25 -8.63 0.30 -6.00
C ARG A 25 -9.75 -0.60 -6.52
N ASN A 26 -10.52 -0.12 -7.47
CA ASN A 26 -11.65 -0.86 -8.03
C ASN A 26 -11.26 -1.78 -9.19
N ALA A 27 -10.01 -1.72 -9.67
CA ALA A 27 -9.50 -2.58 -10.74
C ALA A 27 -8.88 -3.88 -10.23
N VAL A 28 -8.53 -3.97 -8.92
CA VAL A 28 -7.88 -5.16 -8.37
C VAL A 28 -8.83 -6.35 -8.38
N LYS A 29 -8.26 -7.55 -8.55
CA LYS A 29 -9.02 -8.80 -8.65
C LYS A 29 -9.04 -9.59 -7.35
N GLU A 30 -8.17 -9.24 -6.40
CA GLU A 30 -8.11 -9.80 -5.04
C GLU A 30 -8.29 -8.67 -4.03
N ASN A 31 -8.77 -8.96 -2.83
CA ASN A 31 -9.11 -7.96 -1.82
C ASN A 31 -10.13 -6.94 -2.38
N VAL A 32 -11.08 -7.42 -3.16
CA VAL A 32 -12.09 -6.60 -3.84
C VAL A 32 -13.08 -6.05 -2.82
N LEU A 33 -13.44 -4.77 -2.94
CA LEU A 33 -14.50 -4.18 -2.13
C LEU A 33 -15.86 -4.73 -2.57
N SER A 34 -16.70 -5.12 -1.61
CA SER A 34 -18.07 -5.56 -1.89
C SER A 34 -18.90 -4.42 -2.48
N ASP A 35 -18.57 -3.18 -2.12
CA ASP A 35 -19.21 -1.97 -2.64
C ASP A 35 -18.13 -0.88 -2.70
N PRO A 36 -17.86 -0.28 -3.88
CA PRO A 36 -16.88 0.81 -3.98
C PRO A 36 -17.17 1.99 -3.05
N ALA A 37 -18.43 2.22 -2.71
CA ALA A 37 -18.82 3.31 -1.81
C ALA A 37 -18.34 3.12 -0.36
N LEU A 38 -17.84 1.92 0.00
CA LEU A 38 -17.30 1.67 1.33
C LEU A 38 -16.02 2.48 1.60
N VAL A 39 -15.31 2.92 0.56
CA VAL A 39 -14.12 3.75 0.69
C VAL A 39 -14.31 5.00 -0.15
N PRO A 40 -15.05 6.01 0.37
CA PRO A 40 -15.32 7.24 -0.38
C PRO A 40 -14.06 8.12 -0.49
N ASP A 41 -14.10 9.10 -1.39
CA ASP A 41 -13.01 10.07 -1.60
C ASP A 41 -12.58 10.74 -0.29
N LYS A 42 -13.51 11.00 0.59
CA LYS A 42 -13.24 11.64 1.88
C LYS A 42 -12.27 10.85 2.74
N ASP A 43 -12.33 9.52 2.67
CA ASP A 43 -11.40 8.68 3.42
C ASP A 43 -9.97 8.87 2.91
N TYR A 44 -9.77 8.89 1.59
CA TYR A 44 -8.45 9.15 1.02
C TYR A 44 -7.89 10.49 1.50
N GLU A 45 -8.74 11.53 1.49
CA GLU A 45 -8.33 12.86 1.94
C GLU A 45 -7.88 12.82 3.41
N ILE A 46 -8.67 12.19 4.28
CA ILE A 46 -8.37 12.11 5.71
C ILE A 46 -7.09 11.31 5.96
N TYR A 47 -6.93 10.15 5.34
CA TYR A 47 -5.74 9.32 5.52
C TYR A 47 -4.49 9.99 4.96
N MET A 48 -4.64 10.80 3.91
CA MET A 48 -3.53 11.51 3.29
C MET A 48 -3.06 12.73 4.08
N THR A 49 -3.99 13.46 4.70
CA THR A 49 -3.69 14.78 5.29
C THR A 49 -3.69 14.78 6.81
N VAL A 50 -4.55 14.02 7.46
CA VAL A 50 -4.74 14.05 8.91
C VAL A 50 -4.08 12.86 9.59
N ARG A 51 -4.25 11.66 9.04
CA ARG A 51 -3.85 10.43 9.70
C ARG A 51 -2.45 9.94 9.31
N GLY A 52 -1.98 10.30 8.13
CA GLY A 52 -0.69 9.81 7.68
C GLY A 52 -0.27 10.42 6.35
N LYS A 53 0.25 9.58 5.46
CA LYS A 53 0.74 10.00 4.15
C LYS A 53 0.47 8.93 3.11
N GLY A 54 0.30 9.37 1.86
CA GLY A 54 0.13 8.48 0.71
C GLY A 54 1.15 8.79 -0.38
N TRP A 55 1.40 7.79 -1.21
CA TRP A 55 2.30 7.86 -2.37
C TRP A 55 1.63 7.24 -3.58
N VAL A 56 1.93 7.76 -4.75
CA VAL A 56 1.44 7.24 -6.02
C VAL A 56 2.62 6.90 -6.92
N CYS A 57 2.45 5.82 -7.69
CA CYS A 57 3.35 5.47 -8.78
C CYS A 57 2.72 5.94 -10.08
N ILE A 58 3.47 6.72 -10.84
CA ILE A 58 3.03 7.32 -12.11
C ILE A 58 3.80 6.69 -13.25
N ILE A 59 3.09 6.22 -14.27
CA ILE A 59 3.67 5.75 -15.53
C ILE A 59 2.90 6.46 -16.64
N GLU A 60 3.63 7.23 -17.47
CA GLU A 60 3.04 7.97 -18.58
C GLU A 60 1.82 8.80 -18.15
N ASP A 61 2.02 9.60 -17.10
CA ASP A 61 1.01 10.51 -16.53
C ASP A 61 -0.20 9.82 -15.91
N GLU A 62 -0.16 8.50 -15.72
CA GLU A 62 -1.25 7.72 -15.13
C GLU A 62 -0.84 7.14 -13.78
N VAL A 63 -1.73 7.24 -12.80
CA VAL A 63 -1.54 6.55 -11.51
C VAL A 63 -1.82 5.06 -11.72
N VAL A 64 -0.79 4.23 -11.51
CA VAL A 64 -0.89 2.78 -11.67
C VAL A 64 -0.82 2.01 -10.36
N GLY A 65 -0.48 2.68 -9.26
CA GLY A 65 -0.42 2.09 -7.95
C GLY A 65 -0.31 3.15 -6.88
N PHE A 66 -0.62 2.78 -5.63
CA PHE A 66 -0.53 3.71 -4.51
C PHE A 66 -0.37 2.98 -3.18
N ALA A 67 0.12 3.70 -2.17
CA ALA A 67 0.31 3.18 -0.82
C ALA A 67 0.02 4.27 0.19
N PHE A 68 -0.59 3.90 1.33
CA PHE A 68 -0.88 4.82 2.43
C PHE A 68 -0.49 4.19 3.76
N ALA A 69 0.20 4.95 4.59
CA ALA A 69 0.47 4.58 5.98
C ALA A 69 -0.33 5.47 6.92
N ASP A 70 -0.90 4.85 7.96
CA ASP A 70 -1.73 5.52 8.97
C ASP A 70 -0.97 5.55 10.29
N LEU A 71 -0.73 6.75 10.82
CA LEU A 71 -0.03 6.94 12.09
C LEU A 71 -0.96 6.86 13.30
N LYS A 72 -2.27 6.92 13.11
CA LYS A 72 -3.21 6.88 14.21
C LYS A 72 -3.41 5.45 14.71
N ASP A 73 -3.69 4.53 13.80
CA ASP A 73 -3.89 3.11 14.13
C ASP A 73 -2.65 2.27 13.80
N ASN A 74 -1.57 2.91 13.36
CA ASN A 74 -0.29 2.27 13.06
C ASN A 74 -0.44 1.12 12.05
N ASN A 75 -1.07 1.40 10.91
CA ASN A 75 -1.28 0.35 9.92
C ASN A 75 -0.99 0.80 8.48
N VAL A 76 -0.81 -0.19 7.62
CA VAL A 76 -0.84 0.03 6.17
C VAL A 76 -2.31 0.10 5.78
N TRP A 77 -2.79 1.30 5.49
CA TRP A 77 -4.19 1.48 5.09
C TRP A 77 -4.44 0.97 3.68
N ALA A 78 -3.44 1.11 2.80
CA ALA A 78 -3.59 0.70 1.40
C ALA A 78 -2.23 0.43 0.76
N LEU A 79 -2.19 -0.57 -0.12
CA LEU A 79 -1.10 -0.80 -1.07
C LEU A 79 -1.72 -1.59 -2.22
N PHE A 80 -1.99 -0.91 -3.32
CA PHE A 80 -2.68 -1.48 -4.47
C PHE A 80 -2.00 -1.10 -5.78
N ILE A 81 -1.93 -2.06 -6.70
CA ILE A 81 -1.34 -1.91 -8.03
C ILE A 81 -2.38 -2.37 -9.05
N LYS A 82 -2.52 -1.65 -10.17
CA LYS A 82 -3.34 -2.12 -11.28
C LYS A 82 -2.85 -3.49 -11.74
N PRO A 83 -3.77 -4.45 -12.02
CA PRO A 83 -3.37 -5.81 -12.40
C PRO A 83 -2.36 -5.88 -13.54
N GLU A 84 -2.50 -5.03 -14.56
CA GLU A 84 -1.59 -5.02 -15.71
C GLU A 84 -0.18 -4.53 -15.39
N TYR A 85 0.04 -3.97 -14.20
CA TYR A 85 1.34 -3.49 -13.74
C TYR A 85 1.91 -4.34 -12.60
N GLU A 86 1.27 -5.44 -12.24
CA GLU A 86 1.77 -6.35 -11.23
C GLU A 86 3.02 -7.10 -11.71
N GLY A 87 3.83 -7.57 -10.78
CA GLY A 87 5.02 -8.35 -11.09
C GLY A 87 6.18 -7.55 -11.67
N LYS A 88 6.17 -6.23 -11.54
CA LYS A 88 7.19 -5.33 -12.11
C LYS A 88 7.99 -4.57 -11.05
N GLY A 89 7.82 -4.93 -9.77
CA GLY A 89 8.56 -4.31 -8.67
C GLY A 89 7.96 -3.01 -8.16
N ILE A 90 6.84 -2.56 -8.67
CA ILE A 90 6.20 -1.31 -8.26
C ILE A 90 5.72 -1.39 -6.81
N GLY A 91 5.07 -2.50 -6.45
CA GLY A 91 4.59 -2.72 -5.09
C GLY A 91 5.71 -2.67 -4.07
N LYS A 92 6.85 -3.29 -4.38
CA LYS A 92 8.02 -3.28 -3.50
C LYS A 92 8.57 -1.87 -3.31
N GLN A 93 8.65 -1.07 -4.37
CA GLN A 93 9.14 0.30 -4.28
C GLN A 93 8.21 1.18 -3.45
N LEU A 94 6.91 1.10 -3.68
CA LEU A 94 5.92 1.81 -2.88
C LEU A 94 5.99 1.38 -1.41
N HIS A 95 6.05 0.09 -1.16
CA HIS A 95 6.16 -0.50 0.18
C HIS A 95 7.38 0.04 0.92
N ASN A 96 8.53 0.06 0.26
CA ASN A 96 9.78 0.49 0.90
C ASN A 96 9.77 1.98 1.23
N ILE A 97 9.28 2.82 0.32
CA ILE A 97 9.15 4.25 0.56
C ILE A 97 8.21 4.52 1.72
N MET A 98 7.08 3.83 1.75
CA MET A 98 6.08 3.96 2.80
C MET A 98 6.64 3.57 4.18
N LEU A 99 7.32 2.42 4.28
CA LEU A 99 7.87 1.97 5.57
C LEU A 99 9.06 2.81 6.03
N ASP A 100 9.91 3.27 5.10
CA ASP A 100 10.99 4.18 5.45
C ASP A 100 10.43 5.47 6.07
N TRP A 101 9.38 6.03 5.45
CA TRP A 101 8.72 7.20 6.00
C TRP A 101 8.06 6.91 7.35
N TYR A 102 7.32 5.80 7.43
CA TYR A 102 6.60 5.45 8.67
C TYR A 102 7.56 5.36 9.86
N PHE A 103 8.65 4.63 9.69
CA PHE A 103 9.62 4.43 10.78
C PHE A 103 10.53 5.63 11.03
N ASP A 104 10.49 6.64 10.18
CA ASP A 104 11.05 7.95 10.48
C ASP A 104 10.13 8.76 11.40
N GLN A 105 8.83 8.49 11.37
CA GLN A 105 7.85 9.19 12.20
C GLN A 105 7.69 8.58 13.59
N THR A 106 7.78 7.26 13.69
CA THR A 106 7.52 6.53 14.92
C THR A 106 8.27 5.20 14.93
N ARG A 107 8.48 4.63 16.12
CA ARG A 107 9.04 3.28 16.29
C ARG A 107 7.97 2.25 16.64
N ASP A 108 6.70 2.63 16.57
CA ASP A 108 5.61 1.72 16.89
C ASP A 108 5.50 0.63 15.82
N THR A 109 5.13 -0.58 16.24
CA THR A 109 4.87 -1.68 15.33
C THR A 109 3.76 -1.30 14.37
N ILE A 110 3.98 -1.54 13.07
CA ILE A 110 2.95 -1.33 12.05
C ILE A 110 2.31 -2.67 11.72
N TRP A 111 1.01 -2.65 11.42
CA TRP A 111 0.27 -3.87 11.09
C TRP A 111 -0.54 -3.68 9.81
N LEU A 112 -0.99 -4.80 9.26
CA LEU A 112 -1.96 -4.81 8.15
C LEU A 112 -2.77 -6.09 8.19
N GLY A 113 -3.94 -6.05 7.54
CA GLY A 113 -4.74 -7.23 7.26
C GLY A 113 -4.84 -7.41 5.75
N THR A 114 -4.77 -8.66 5.28
CA THR A 114 -4.97 -8.98 3.86
C THR A 114 -5.63 -10.34 3.75
N ALA A 115 -6.43 -10.54 2.70
CA ALA A 115 -7.16 -11.80 2.51
C ALA A 115 -6.21 -12.99 2.40
N PHE A 116 -6.66 -14.13 2.92
CA PHE A 116 -5.90 -15.39 2.83
C PHE A 116 -5.75 -15.83 1.37
N ASN A 117 -4.64 -16.49 1.07
CA ASN A 117 -4.38 -17.14 -0.23
C ASN A 117 -4.38 -16.16 -1.41
N THR A 118 -3.89 -14.95 -1.20
CA THR A 118 -3.78 -13.92 -2.24
C THR A 118 -2.32 -13.65 -2.57
N ARG A 119 -2.09 -12.96 -3.70
CA ARG A 119 -0.75 -12.44 -4.05
C ARG A 119 -0.21 -11.52 -2.97
N ALA A 120 -1.09 -10.71 -2.38
CA ALA A 120 -0.71 -9.79 -1.30
C ALA A 120 -0.16 -10.54 -0.09
N GLU A 121 -0.79 -11.63 0.32
CA GLU A 121 -0.28 -12.44 1.43
C GLU A 121 1.15 -12.92 1.13
N THR A 122 1.37 -13.48 -0.05
CA THR A 122 2.70 -13.95 -0.48
C THR A 122 3.69 -12.78 -0.51
N PHE A 123 3.28 -11.65 -1.06
CA PHE A 123 4.11 -10.45 -1.14
C PHE A 123 4.61 -10.02 0.24
N TYR A 124 3.70 -9.90 1.21
CA TYR A 124 4.09 -9.43 2.55
C TYR A 124 5.01 -10.43 3.25
N ARG A 125 4.78 -11.74 3.09
CA ARG A 125 5.71 -12.74 3.63
C ARG A 125 7.11 -12.59 3.02
N MET A 126 7.19 -12.34 1.72
CA MET A 126 8.47 -12.15 1.03
C MET A 126 9.17 -10.85 1.46
N GLN A 127 8.41 -9.84 1.85
CA GLN A 127 8.99 -8.59 2.35
C GLN A 127 9.42 -8.67 3.83
N GLY A 128 9.19 -9.80 4.49
CA GLY A 128 9.65 -10.01 5.86
C GLY A 128 8.63 -9.72 6.94
N TRP A 129 7.37 -9.50 6.57
CA TRP A 129 6.31 -9.31 7.57
C TRP A 129 6.05 -10.60 8.34
N ARG A 130 5.78 -10.47 9.63
CA ARG A 130 5.54 -11.59 10.53
C ARG A 130 4.04 -11.77 10.74
N GLU A 131 3.56 -13.02 10.55
CA GLU A 131 2.17 -13.33 10.82
C GLU A 131 1.89 -13.17 12.32
N ALA A 132 0.79 -12.48 12.63
CA ALA A 132 0.41 -12.14 14.01
C ALA A 132 -1.08 -12.47 14.27
N GLY A 133 -1.56 -13.57 13.71
CA GLY A 133 -2.93 -14.01 13.89
C GLY A 133 -3.84 -13.61 12.74
N THR A 134 -5.07 -13.26 13.05
CA THR A 134 -6.08 -12.90 12.05
C THR A 134 -6.64 -11.52 12.35
N HIS A 135 -7.14 -10.87 11.29
CA HIS A 135 -7.90 -9.63 11.38
C HIS A 135 -9.29 -9.93 10.84
N GLY A 136 -10.24 -10.20 11.76
CA GLY A 136 -11.55 -10.70 11.38
C GLY A 136 -11.47 -12.12 10.82
N PRO A 137 -12.58 -12.63 10.24
CA PRO A 137 -12.65 -14.03 9.80
C PRO A 137 -11.98 -14.30 8.46
N LYS A 138 -11.68 -13.27 7.67
CA LYS A 138 -11.25 -13.43 6.28
C LYS A 138 -9.84 -12.94 6.00
N GLU A 139 -9.14 -12.38 6.98
CA GLU A 139 -7.82 -11.79 6.75
C GLU A 139 -6.78 -12.36 7.70
N VAL A 140 -5.58 -12.59 7.15
CA VAL A 140 -4.38 -12.79 7.95
C VAL A 140 -3.87 -11.42 8.42
N LYS A 141 -3.40 -11.36 9.67
CA LYS A 141 -2.79 -10.14 10.21
C LYS A 141 -1.28 -10.27 10.15
N PHE A 142 -0.62 -9.24 9.65
CA PHE A 142 0.85 -9.13 9.63
C PHE A 142 1.31 -7.96 10.45
N GLU A 143 2.50 -8.10 11.04
CA GLU A 143 3.15 -7.03 11.80
C GLU A 143 4.60 -6.88 11.39
N MET A 144 5.10 -5.64 11.49
CA MET A 144 6.50 -5.30 11.25
C MET A 144 6.96 -4.37 12.37
N ARG A 145 8.00 -4.78 13.11
CA ARG A 145 8.63 -3.94 14.14
C ARG A 145 9.75 -3.14 13.50
N PHE A 146 10.06 -1.99 14.10
CA PHE A 146 11.16 -1.16 13.63
C PHE A 146 12.46 -1.97 13.47
N GLU A 147 12.80 -2.78 14.46
CA GLU A 147 14.05 -3.56 14.44
C GLU A 147 14.06 -4.57 13.28
N GLU A 148 12.91 -5.13 12.94
CA GLU A 148 12.78 -6.05 11.80
C GLU A 148 13.01 -5.30 10.49
N TRP A 149 12.39 -4.13 10.35
CA TRP A 149 12.55 -3.30 9.15
C TRP A 149 13.99 -2.81 8.99
N ASP A 150 14.59 -2.35 10.09
CA ASP A 150 15.97 -1.85 10.09
C ASP A 150 16.94 -2.94 9.59
N ARG A 151 16.77 -4.19 10.03
CA ARG A 151 17.58 -5.31 9.57
C ARG A 151 17.36 -5.61 8.08
N ILE A 152 16.12 -5.54 7.61
CA ILE A 152 15.78 -5.80 6.21
C ILE A 152 16.41 -4.75 5.30
N ARG A 153 16.40 -3.47 5.73
CA ARG A 153 16.93 -2.35 4.93
C ARG A 153 18.46 -2.25 4.95
N ASN A 154 19.10 -2.83 5.93
CA ASN A 154 20.57 -2.80 6.12
C ASN A 154 21.14 -4.24 6.01
#